data_8ca8385ed975d720b4d73fef68fa197f
#
_entry.id   8ca8385ed975d720b4d73fef68fa197f
#
_cell.length_a   1.000
_cell.length_b   1.000
_cell.length_c   1.000
_cell.angle_alpha   90.00
_cell.angle_beta   90.00
_cell.angle_gamma   90.00
#
_symmetry.space_group_name_H-M   'P 1'
#
loop_
_entity.id
_entity.type
_entity.pdbx_description
1 polymer ?
#
loop_
_entity_poly.entity_id
_entity_poly.type
_entity_poly.pdbx_seq_one_letter_code
_entity_poly.pdbx_strand_id
1 'polypeptide(L)'
;QTAAWFKPADTACTIGDLDVVKDGKSGLSQTNLEDISYALNICKFFSRPVCACMKHVNPSGVAAAVDDEPLRSVYIRARDCDPRAAFGSVMGFNVEVDADTADEIMSTFAECVVAPAFTNDAIAVFNDFEKYKLNKHVRILKCGNLADLPRYVGDDCGRARSMKVLADGSLVIADPLLTNLRSVDDLSRATATSKATG
;
A
#
# COMPACT_ATOMS: atom_id res chain seq x y z
N GLN A 1 4.79 18.89 -11.20
CA GLN A 1 3.52 19.22 -10.54
C GLN A 1 3.81 19.73 -9.14
N THR A 2 3.33 20.92 -8.79
CA THR A 2 3.43 21.45 -7.42
C THR A 2 2.37 20.77 -6.57
N ALA A 3 2.76 20.19 -5.43
CA ALA A 3 1.85 19.53 -4.51
C ALA A 3 2.22 19.87 -3.06
N ALA A 4 1.23 19.81 -2.17
CA ALA A 4 1.42 19.89 -0.73
C ALA A 4 0.86 18.61 -0.10
N TRP A 5 1.60 18.08 0.85
CA TRP A 5 1.22 16.89 1.59
C TRP A 5 1.03 17.26 3.07
N PHE A 6 -0.15 16.98 3.59
CA PHE A 6 -0.54 17.27 4.96
C PHE A 6 -0.74 15.96 5.72
N LYS A 7 -0.21 15.88 6.92
CA LYS A 7 -0.42 14.78 7.85
C LYS A 7 -1.05 15.28 9.15
N PRO A 8 -1.72 14.43 9.93
CA PRO A 8 -2.16 14.78 11.27
C PRO A 8 -0.99 15.28 12.13
N ALA A 9 -1.23 16.35 12.89
CA ALA A 9 -0.24 16.88 13.84
C ALA A 9 -0.13 15.96 15.07
N ASP A 10 1.04 15.99 15.71
CA ASP A 10 1.32 15.36 17.01
C ASP A 10 1.02 13.84 17.09
N THR A 11 1.10 13.15 15.96
CA THR A 11 0.83 11.73 15.86
C THR A 11 1.80 11.08 14.88
N ALA A 12 2.35 9.93 15.24
CA ALA A 12 3.06 9.08 14.30
C ALA A 12 2.09 8.55 13.23
N CYS A 13 2.49 8.65 11.98
CA CYS A 13 1.68 8.26 10.84
C CYS A 13 2.40 7.21 10.00
N THR A 14 1.77 6.06 9.79
CA THR A 14 2.35 4.97 8.97
C THR A 14 2.72 5.45 7.57
N ILE A 15 1.88 6.32 6.97
CA ILE A 15 2.06 6.85 5.62
C ILE A 15 2.56 8.30 5.66
N GLY A 16 2.06 9.10 6.60
CA GLY A 16 2.47 10.51 6.75
C GLY A 16 3.94 10.70 7.09
N ASP A 17 4.59 9.70 7.70
CA ASP A 17 6.00 9.69 8.10
C ASP A 17 6.83 8.68 7.28
N LEU A 18 6.55 8.54 5.99
CA LEU A 18 7.38 7.73 5.09
C LEU A 18 8.82 8.21 5.08
N ASP A 19 9.75 7.29 5.30
CA ASP A 19 11.18 7.54 5.16
C ASP A 19 11.63 7.19 3.73
N VAL A 20 12.21 8.15 3.04
CA VAL A 20 12.69 7.99 1.66
C VAL A 20 14.09 7.39 1.68
N VAL A 21 14.18 6.07 1.53
CA VAL A 21 15.46 5.33 1.46
C VAL A 21 16.18 5.62 0.14
N LYS A 22 15.39 5.69 -0.96
CA LYS A 22 15.89 6.06 -2.29
C LYS A 22 14.85 6.90 -3.01
N ASP A 23 15.25 8.06 -3.48
CA ASP A 23 14.40 8.94 -4.26
C ASP A 23 14.48 8.64 -5.76
N GLY A 24 13.43 9.04 -6.49
CA GLY A 24 13.39 9.01 -7.94
C GLY A 24 13.82 10.35 -8.55
N LYS A 25 13.57 10.52 -9.85
CA LYS A 25 13.94 11.74 -10.57
C LYS A 25 13.21 13.01 -10.08
N SER A 26 12.00 12.88 -9.55
CA SER A 26 11.10 14.01 -9.27
C SER A 26 10.26 13.85 -7.99
N GLY A 27 10.68 13.04 -7.04
CA GLY A 27 9.92 12.75 -5.82
C GLY A 27 8.65 11.92 -6.09
N LEU A 28 7.75 11.87 -5.10
CA LEU A 28 6.48 11.15 -5.16
C LEU A 28 5.42 12.02 -5.84
N SER A 29 4.64 11.41 -6.73
CA SER A 29 3.40 12.01 -7.26
C SER A 29 2.23 11.76 -6.29
N GLN A 30 1.14 12.52 -6.46
CA GLN A 30 -0.11 12.24 -5.75
C GLN A 30 -0.56 10.79 -5.97
N THR A 31 -0.53 10.30 -7.20
CA THR A 31 -0.91 8.91 -7.53
C THR A 31 -0.01 7.89 -6.83
N ASN A 32 1.31 8.13 -6.74
CA ASN A 32 2.17 7.23 -5.98
C ASN A 32 1.78 7.17 -4.50
N LEU A 33 1.44 8.30 -3.87
CA LEU A 33 1.00 8.35 -2.48
C LEU A 33 -0.34 7.63 -2.27
N GLU A 34 -1.28 7.78 -3.20
CA GLU A 34 -2.54 7.05 -3.18
C GLU A 34 -2.31 5.54 -3.32
N ASP A 35 -1.52 5.10 -4.30
CA ASP A 35 -1.20 3.69 -4.51
C ASP A 35 -0.47 3.09 -3.30
N ILE A 36 0.50 3.80 -2.69
CA ILE A 36 1.16 3.42 -1.44
C ILE A 36 0.13 3.24 -0.32
N SER A 37 -0.77 4.22 -0.15
CA SER A 37 -1.80 4.18 0.89
C SER A 37 -2.68 2.95 0.75
N TYR A 38 -3.16 2.64 -0.45
CA TYR A 38 -4.01 1.48 -0.69
C TYR A 38 -3.25 0.15 -0.60
N ALA A 39 -1.98 0.09 -1.04
CA ALA A 39 -1.13 -1.08 -0.86
C ALA A 39 -0.97 -1.44 0.63
N LEU A 40 -0.59 -0.48 1.47
CA LEU A 40 -0.44 -0.68 2.91
C LEU A 40 -1.77 -0.98 3.60
N ASN A 41 -2.86 -0.35 3.13
CA ASN A 41 -4.21 -0.64 3.63
C ASN A 41 -4.67 -2.07 3.34
N ILE A 42 -4.21 -2.70 2.26
CA ILE A 42 -4.42 -4.13 1.99
C ILE A 42 -3.49 -4.95 2.89
N CYS A 43 -2.20 -4.64 2.92
CA CYS A 43 -1.19 -5.41 3.63
C CYS A 43 -1.46 -5.55 5.14
N LYS A 44 -2.07 -4.54 5.78
CA LYS A 44 -2.38 -4.55 7.22
C LYS A 44 -3.31 -5.67 7.68
N PHE A 45 -4.09 -6.27 6.76
CA PHE A 45 -5.02 -7.36 7.10
C PHE A 45 -4.36 -8.73 7.22
N PHE A 46 -3.10 -8.86 6.83
CA PHE A 46 -2.40 -10.14 6.79
C PHE A 46 -1.37 -10.25 7.92
N SER A 47 -1.41 -11.37 8.63
CA SER A 47 -0.40 -11.71 9.65
C SER A 47 0.84 -12.42 9.08
N ARG A 48 0.74 -12.94 7.86
CA ARG A 48 1.84 -13.59 7.11
C ARG A 48 2.38 -12.64 6.03
N PRO A 49 3.58 -12.89 5.49
CA PRO A 49 4.14 -12.07 4.42
C PRO A 49 3.14 -11.88 3.28
N VAL A 50 2.96 -10.65 2.83
CA VAL A 50 2.04 -10.30 1.74
C VAL A 50 2.67 -9.23 0.86
N CYS A 51 2.37 -9.31 -0.44
CA CYS A 51 2.64 -8.28 -1.43
C CYS A 51 1.34 -7.82 -2.08
N ALA A 52 1.15 -6.52 -2.19
CA ALA A 52 0.08 -5.88 -2.96
C ALA A 52 0.70 -5.00 -4.05
N CYS A 53 0.41 -5.33 -5.33
CA CYS A 53 0.79 -4.52 -6.48
C CYS A 53 -0.38 -3.59 -6.83
N MET A 54 -0.15 -2.28 -6.79
CA MET A 54 -1.17 -1.25 -7.02
C MET A 54 -0.89 -0.47 -8.29
N LYS A 55 -1.95 -0.21 -9.05
CA LYS A 55 -1.89 0.67 -10.22
C LYS A 55 -3.14 1.54 -10.28
N HIS A 56 -2.94 2.87 -10.13
CA HIS A 56 -4.06 3.84 -10.18
C HIS A 56 -5.20 3.49 -9.22
N VAL A 57 -4.85 3.28 -7.93
CA VAL A 57 -5.78 3.00 -6.82
C VAL A 57 -6.42 1.61 -6.88
N ASN A 58 -6.10 0.81 -7.89
CA ASN A 58 -6.61 -0.56 -8.03
C ASN A 58 -5.50 -1.59 -7.81
N PRO A 59 -5.76 -2.68 -7.08
CA PRO A 59 -4.81 -3.77 -7.02
C PRO A 59 -4.78 -4.52 -8.35
N SER A 60 -3.60 -4.58 -9.00
CA SER A 60 -3.36 -5.48 -10.13
C SER A 60 -3.16 -6.91 -9.67
N GLY A 61 -2.72 -7.10 -8.43
CA GLY A 61 -2.62 -8.39 -7.80
C GLY A 61 -2.20 -8.30 -6.34
N VAL A 62 -2.65 -9.29 -5.56
CA VAL A 62 -2.30 -9.46 -4.15
C VAL A 62 -2.00 -10.93 -3.90
N ALA A 63 -0.92 -11.23 -3.21
CA ALA A 63 -0.60 -12.57 -2.77
C ALA A 63 -0.05 -12.55 -1.35
N ALA A 64 -0.51 -13.50 -0.53
CA ALA A 64 0.04 -13.75 0.79
C ALA A 64 0.80 -15.08 0.79
N ALA A 65 1.84 -15.19 1.61
CA ALA A 65 2.65 -16.39 1.70
C ALA A 65 1.79 -17.61 2.06
N VAL A 66 2.11 -18.74 1.47
CA VAL A 66 1.59 -20.07 1.84
C VAL A 66 2.72 -20.77 2.55
N ASP A 67 2.48 -21.19 3.79
CA ASP A 67 3.50 -21.79 4.64
C ASP A 67 4.77 -20.93 4.73
N ASP A 68 5.95 -21.52 4.59
CA ASP A 68 7.26 -20.86 4.64
C ASP A 68 7.72 -20.34 3.26
N GLU A 69 6.79 -19.93 2.41
CA GLU A 69 7.07 -19.43 1.06
C GLU A 69 7.99 -18.18 1.11
N PRO A 70 9.09 -18.17 0.31
CA PRO A 70 9.95 -16.98 0.22
C PRO A 70 9.20 -15.75 -0.29
N LEU A 71 9.55 -14.57 0.23
CA LEU A 71 8.89 -13.30 -0.15
C LEU A 71 8.99 -13.02 -1.65
N ARG A 72 10.10 -13.41 -2.28
CA ARG A 72 10.25 -13.34 -3.75
C ARG A 72 9.12 -14.07 -4.48
N SER A 73 8.75 -15.28 -4.05
CA SER A 73 7.66 -16.06 -4.67
C SER A 73 6.30 -15.42 -4.44
N VAL A 74 6.08 -14.85 -3.25
CA VAL A 74 4.89 -14.06 -2.93
C VAL A 74 4.75 -12.87 -3.89
N TYR A 75 5.84 -12.12 -4.11
CA TYR A 75 5.86 -11.01 -5.07
C TYR A 75 5.55 -11.49 -6.50
N ILE A 76 6.19 -12.56 -6.96
CA ILE A 76 5.96 -13.12 -8.31
C ILE A 76 4.46 -13.44 -8.49
N ARG A 77 3.83 -14.11 -7.54
CA ARG A 77 2.39 -14.42 -7.62
C ARG A 77 1.51 -13.17 -7.61
N ALA A 78 1.85 -12.16 -6.82
CA ALA A 78 1.11 -10.90 -6.82
C ALA A 78 1.24 -10.18 -8.18
N ARG A 79 2.46 -10.08 -8.72
CA ARG A 79 2.72 -9.48 -10.04
C ARG A 79 2.00 -10.23 -11.16
N ASP A 80 2.06 -11.56 -11.14
CA ASP A 80 1.59 -12.41 -12.23
C ASP A 80 0.06 -12.60 -12.24
N CYS A 81 -0.68 -12.05 -11.25
CA CYS A 81 -2.14 -11.92 -11.34
C CYS A 81 -2.57 -11.09 -12.56
N ASP A 82 -1.87 -9.99 -12.83
CA ASP A 82 -2.00 -9.19 -14.06
C ASP A 82 -0.64 -8.53 -14.38
N PRO A 83 0.24 -9.21 -15.13
CA PRO A 83 1.58 -8.71 -15.44
C PRO A 83 1.59 -7.39 -16.22
N ARG A 84 0.54 -7.13 -17.02
CA ARG A 84 0.42 -5.89 -17.78
C ARG A 84 0.12 -4.71 -16.88
N ALA A 85 -0.85 -4.85 -15.98
CA ALA A 85 -1.19 -3.81 -15.02
C ALA A 85 -0.10 -3.63 -13.95
N ALA A 86 0.65 -4.70 -13.61
CA ALA A 86 1.77 -4.63 -12.68
C ALA A 86 2.99 -3.86 -13.22
N PHE A 87 3.09 -3.65 -14.54
CA PHE A 87 4.17 -2.88 -15.13
C PHE A 87 4.10 -1.40 -14.70
N GLY A 88 5.12 -0.94 -14.00
CA GLY A 88 5.16 0.41 -13.43
C GLY A 88 4.17 0.61 -12.29
N SER A 89 3.91 -0.43 -11.49
CA SER A 89 3.07 -0.37 -10.30
C SER A 89 3.85 0.07 -9.05
N VAL A 90 3.10 0.33 -7.99
CA VAL A 90 3.59 0.46 -6.63
C VAL A 90 3.42 -0.88 -5.92
N MET A 91 4.49 -1.39 -5.29
CA MET A 91 4.46 -2.63 -4.52
C MET A 91 4.52 -2.31 -3.03
N GLY A 92 3.54 -2.81 -2.26
CA GLY A 92 3.52 -2.73 -0.80
C GLY A 92 3.74 -4.09 -0.17
N PHE A 93 4.51 -4.11 0.93
CA PHE A 93 4.79 -5.28 1.73
C PHE A 93 4.51 -5.00 3.21
N ASN A 94 4.19 -6.04 3.98
CA ASN A 94 4.02 -5.95 5.44
C ASN A 94 5.23 -6.46 6.23
N VAL A 95 6.27 -6.91 5.56
CA VAL A 95 7.51 -7.44 6.15
C VAL A 95 8.73 -6.81 5.50
N GLU A 96 9.91 -7.05 6.08
CA GLU A 96 11.19 -6.63 5.52
C GLU A 96 11.44 -7.25 4.15
N VAL A 97 11.89 -6.45 3.18
CA VAL A 97 12.23 -6.90 1.82
C VAL A 97 13.70 -7.29 1.78
N ASP A 98 13.96 -8.52 1.32
CA ASP A 98 15.30 -9.10 1.14
C ASP A 98 15.88 -8.86 -0.26
N ALA A 99 17.15 -9.25 -0.46
CA ALA A 99 17.87 -9.05 -1.71
C ALA A 99 17.27 -9.84 -2.89
N ASP A 100 16.80 -11.06 -2.66
CA ASP A 100 16.24 -11.92 -3.71
C ASP A 100 14.91 -11.34 -4.21
N THR A 101 14.10 -10.80 -3.31
CA THR A 101 12.86 -10.09 -3.65
C THR A 101 13.16 -8.79 -4.40
N ALA A 102 14.16 -8.03 -3.95
CA ALA A 102 14.59 -6.80 -4.62
C ALA A 102 15.10 -7.07 -6.05
N ASP A 103 15.89 -8.12 -6.26
CA ASP A 103 16.38 -8.56 -7.57
C ASP A 103 15.21 -8.87 -8.53
N GLU A 104 14.21 -9.60 -8.05
CA GLU A 104 13.02 -9.93 -8.82
C GLU A 104 12.18 -8.68 -9.15
N ILE A 105 12.00 -7.75 -8.21
CA ILE A 105 11.32 -6.48 -8.45
C ILE A 105 12.05 -5.68 -9.54
N MET A 106 13.37 -5.62 -9.46
CA MET A 106 14.20 -4.85 -10.39
C MET A 106 14.27 -5.48 -11.80
N SER A 107 13.83 -6.74 -11.96
CA SER A 107 13.76 -7.42 -13.28
C SER A 107 12.66 -6.86 -14.18
N THR A 108 11.64 -6.19 -13.62
CA THR A 108 10.53 -5.54 -14.33
C THR A 108 10.46 -4.05 -13.98
N PHE A 109 9.71 -3.26 -14.74
CA PHE A 109 9.57 -1.84 -14.41
C PHE A 109 8.72 -1.62 -13.17
N ALA A 110 9.29 -0.95 -12.16
CA ALA A 110 8.68 -0.58 -10.89
C ALA A 110 8.74 0.94 -10.66
N GLU A 111 7.68 1.55 -10.17
CA GLU A 111 7.69 2.97 -9.80
C GLU A 111 8.06 3.20 -8.34
N CYS A 112 7.46 2.46 -7.42
CA CYS A 112 7.71 2.57 -6.00
C CYS A 112 7.66 1.21 -5.32
N VAL A 113 8.47 1.04 -4.27
CA VAL A 113 8.39 -0.08 -3.32
C VAL A 113 8.26 0.48 -1.92
N VAL A 114 7.28 0.02 -1.16
CA VAL A 114 7.06 0.44 0.22
C VAL A 114 6.99 -0.79 1.14
N ALA A 115 7.75 -0.76 2.23
CA ALA A 115 7.81 -1.82 3.22
C ALA A 115 8.18 -1.27 4.60
N PRO A 116 7.97 -2.02 5.70
CA PRO A 116 8.44 -1.61 7.04
C PRO A 116 9.97 -1.55 7.14
N ALA A 117 10.67 -2.39 6.39
CA ALA A 117 12.14 -2.44 6.38
C ALA A 117 12.68 -3.02 5.06
N PHE A 118 13.96 -2.82 4.84
CA PHE A 118 14.75 -3.40 3.74
C PHE A 118 16.09 -3.85 4.29
N THR A 119 16.57 -5.04 3.87
CA THR A 119 17.93 -5.46 4.20
C THR A 119 18.95 -4.57 3.49
N ASN A 120 20.16 -4.47 4.02
CA ASN A 120 21.24 -3.71 3.38
C ASN A 120 21.55 -4.22 1.97
N ASP A 121 21.48 -5.54 1.77
CA ASP A 121 21.70 -6.16 0.47
C ASP A 121 20.57 -5.83 -0.52
N ALA A 122 19.31 -5.76 -0.06
CA ALA A 122 18.19 -5.29 -0.87
C ALA A 122 18.40 -3.82 -1.32
N ILE A 123 18.86 -2.96 -0.40
CA ILE A 123 19.17 -1.56 -0.73
C ILE A 123 20.30 -1.49 -1.77
N ALA A 124 21.31 -2.35 -1.67
CA ALA A 124 22.39 -2.42 -2.66
C ALA A 124 21.84 -2.82 -4.04
N VAL A 125 20.94 -3.81 -4.12
CA VAL A 125 20.27 -4.22 -5.36
C VAL A 125 19.46 -3.06 -5.96
N PHE A 126 18.67 -2.34 -5.17
CA PHE A 126 17.89 -1.18 -5.65
C PHE A 126 18.74 -0.03 -6.15
N ASN A 127 20.02 0.05 -5.78
CA ASN A 127 20.98 1.06 -6.21
C ASN A 127 21.90 0.60 -7.35
N ASP A 128 21.82 -0.64 -7.80
CA ASP A 128 22.61 -1.16 -8.92
C ASP A 128 22.01 -0.72 -10.27
N PHE A 129 22.31 0.51 -10.65
CA PHE A 129 21.82 1.11 -11.90
C PHE A 129 22.52 0.59 -13.14
N GLU A 130 23.67 -0.03 -13.01
CA GLU A 130 24.37 -0.64 -14.14
C GLU A 130 23.68 -1.91 -14.59
N LYS A 131 23.27 -2.73 -13.63
CA LYS A 131 22.49 -3.94 -13.87
C LYS A 131 21.04 -3.64 -14.26
N TYR A 132 20.36 -2.71 -13.54
CA TYR A 132 18.92 -2.46 -13.66
C TYR A 132 18.60 -1.08 -14.23
N LYS A 133 19.00 -0.81 -15.47
CA LYS A 133 18.85 0.50 -16.13
C LYS A 133 17.42 1.00 -16.20
N LEU A 134 16.45 0.07 -16.36
CA LEU A 134 15.02 0.37 -16.45
C LEU A 134 14.49 1.02 -15.16
N ASN A 135 15.01 0.58 -14.00
CA ASN A 135 14.56 0.99 -12.67
C ASN A 135 15.47 2.02 -11.99
N LYS A 136 16.27 2.77 -12.78
CA LYS A 136 17.17 3.81 -12.22
C LYS A 136 16.43 4.78 -11.29
N HIS A 137 15.16 5.02 -11.53
CA HIS A 137 14.34 6.01 -10.81
C HIS A 137 13.27 5.38 -9.90
N VAL A 138 13.36 4.08 -9.61
CA VAL A 138 12.47 3.44 -8.62
C VAL A 138 12.64 4.12 -7.26
N ARG A 139 11.54 4.35 -6.57
CA ARG A 139 11.52 4.96 -5.24
C ARG A 139 11.37 3.87 -4.20
N ILE A 140 12.22 3.91 -3.19
CA ILE A 140 12.20 2.94 -2.07
C ILE A 140 11.84 3.69 -0.81
N LEU A 141 10.77 3.26 -0.17
CA LEU A 141 10.13 3.95 0.94
C LEU A 141 9.94 3.01 2.12
N LYS A 142 10.38 3.46 3.28
CA LYS A 142 10.11 2.77 4.53
C LYS A 142 8.88 3.39 5.18
N CYS A 143 7.89 2.55 5.48
CA CYS A 143 6.69 2.97 6.20
C CYS A 143 6.82 2.76 7.71
N GLY A 144 5.94 3.41 8.48
CA GLY A 144 5.76 3.13 9.90
C GLY A 144 5.10 1.77 10.14
N ASN A 145 4.77 1.50 11.39
CA ASN A 145 4.12 0.26 11.79
C ASN A 145 2.71 0.16 11.18
N LEU A 146 2.44 -0.93 10.46
CA LEU A 146 1.12 -1.16 9.85
C LEU A 146 0.02 -1.40 10.89
N ALA A 147 0.37 -1.84 12.10
CA ALA A 147 -0.58 -2.00 13.19
C ALA A 147 -1.17 -0.66 13.68
N ASP A 148 -0.52 0.47 13.36
CA ASP A 148 -1.03 1.80 13.68
C ASP A 148 -2.09 2.28 12.69
N LEU A 149 -2.27 1.58 11.56
CA LEU A 149 -3.37 1.85 10.65
C LEU A 149 -4.69 1.29 11.23
N PRO A 150 -5.78 2.07 11.21
CA PRO A 150 -7.07 1.59 11.69
C PRO A 150 -7.50 0.36 10.89
N ARG A 151 -7.87 -0.72 11.55
CA ARG A 151 -8.29 -1.95 10.88
C ARG A 151 -9.56 -1.74 10.06
N TYR A 152 -10.52 -1.01 10.62
CA TYR A 152 -11.78 -0.68 9.97
C TYR A 152 -12.00 0.82 9.97
N VAL A 153 -12.69 1.32 8.96
CA VAL A 153 -13.09 2.73 8.89
C VAL A 153 -13.91 3.09 10.13
N GLY A 154 -13.51 4.17 10.80
CA GLY A 154 -14.15 4.66 12.01
C GLY A 154 -13.50 4.17 13.33
N ASP A 155 -12.52 3.28 13.28
CA ASP A 155 -11.76 2.87 14.48
C ASP A 155 -10.90 4.00 15.05
N ASP A 156 -10.53 4.96 14.19
CA ASP A 156 -9.77 6.17 14.51
C ASP A 156 -10.65 7.43 14.43
N CYS A 157 -11.83 7.40 15.02
CA CYS A 157 -12.82 8.47 14.95
C CYS A 157 -12.17 9.87 15.03
N GLY A 158 -12.32 10.66 13.96
CA GLY A 158 -11.81 12.03 13.84
C GLY A 158 -10.64 12.24 12.88
N ARG A 159 -9.96 11.18 12.40
CA ARG A 159 -8.85 11.30 11.44
C ARG A 159 -9.25 10.99 10.01
N ALA A 160 -10.06 9.95 9.80
CA ALA A 160 -10.41 9.43 8.49
C ALA A 160 -11.61 10.15 7.87
N ARG A 161 -11.56 11.48 7.72
CA ARG A 161 -12.60 12.20 6.99
C ARG A 161 -12.44 12.00 5.49
N SER A 162 -13.55 11.75 4.81
CA SER A 162 -13.61 11.72 3.35
C SER A 162 -13.60 13.15 2.81
N MET A 163 -12.69 13.43 1.87
CA MET A 163 -12.61 14.73 1.18
C MET A 163 -12.71 14.49 -0.32
N LYS A 164 -13.61 15.23 -0.97
CA LYS A 164 -13.79 15.16 -2.43
C LYS A 164 -13.91 16.54 -3.01
N VAL A 165 -13.20 16.78 -4.11
CA VAL A 165 -13.37 17.98 -4.92
C VAL A 165 -14.45 17.71 -5.96
N LEU A 166 -15.42 18.59 -6.07
CA LEU A 166 -16.50 18.55 -7.07
C LEU A 166 -16.04 19.20 -8.38
N ALA A 167 -16.85 19.05 -9.43
CA ALA A 167 -16.50 19.51 -10.78
C ALA A 167 -16.31 21.04 -10.88
N ASP A 168 -16.92 21.80 -10.01
CA ASP A 168 -16.81 23.27 -9.92
C ASP A 168 -15.68 23.76 -8.99
N GLY A 169 -14.89 22.81 -8.42
CA GLY A 169 -13.84 23.10 -7.45
C GLY A 169 -14.31 23.17 -6.00
N SER A 170 -15.59 23.01 -5.71
CA SER A 170 -16.12 22.93 -4.36
C SER A 170 -15.54 21.71 -3.62
N LEU A 171 -15.34 21.83 -2.31
CA LEU A 171 -14.82 20.75 -1.46
C LEU A 171 -15.93 20.21 -0.55
N VAL A 172 -16.16 18.91 -0.62
CA VAL A 172 -17.01 18.20 0.34
C VAL A 172 -16.12 17.45 1.33
N ILE A 173 -16.38 17.68 2.62
CA ILE A 173 -15.77 16.97 3.74
C ILE A 173 -16.88 16.23 4.47
N ALA A 174 -16.78 14.92 4.59
CA ALA A 174 -17.78 14.08 5.24
C ALA A 174 -17.12 13.15 6.26
N ASP A 175 -17.91 12.78 7.27
CA ASP A 175 -17.50 11.70 8.17
C ASP A 175 -17.38 10.38 7.41
N PRO A 176 -16.50 9.47 7.82
CA PRO A 176 -16.32 8.20 7.14
C PRO A 176 -17.56 7.32 7.27
N LEU A 177 -17.83 6.51 6.26
CA LEU A 177 -18.79 5.42 6.37
C LEU A 177 -18.21 4.35 7.30
N LEU A 178 -18.89 4.11 8.43
CA LEU A 178 -18.42 3.15 9.42
C LEU A 178 -18.59 1.71 8.92
N THR A 179 -17.62 0.87 9.24
CA THR A 179 -17.74 -0.59 9.01
C THR A 179 -18.59 -1.21 10.10
N ASN A 180 -19.82 -1.59 9.77
CA ASN A 180 -20.77 -2.16 10.72
C ASN A 180 -20.62 -3.68 10.89
N LEU A 181 -20.15 -4.38 9.85
CA LEU A 181 -19.95 -5.83 9.87
C LEU A 181 -18.46 -6.13 10.05
N ARG A 182 -18.06 -6.58 11.24
CA ARG A 182 -16.66 -6.83 11.61
C ARG A 182 -16.38 -8.30 11.96
N SER A 183 -17.46 -9.10 12.10
CA SER A 183 -17.41 -10.50 12.48
C SER A 183 -18.57 -11.29 11.84
N VAL A 184 -18.48 -12.62 11.92
CA VAL A 184 -19.59 -13.52 11.49
C VAL A 184 -20.84 -13.28 12.34
N ASP A 185 -20.69 -12.95 13.63
CA ASP A 185 -21.81 -12.66 14.52
C ASP A 185 -22.54 -11.37 14.11
N ASP A 186 -21.82 -10.36 13.63
CA ASP A 186 -22.43 -9.14 13.07
C ASP A 186 -23.25 -9.45 11.82
N LEU A 187 -22.77 -10.36 10.96
CA LEU A 187 -23.48 -10.80 9.77
C LEU A 187 -24.79 -11.50 10.14
N SER A 188 -24.76 -12.36 11.16
CA SER A 188 -25.95 -13.06 11.66
C SER A 188 -27.02 -12.10 12.19
N ARG A 189 -26.61 -11.02 12.87
CA ARG A 189 -27.50 -9.94 13.32
C ARG A 189 -28.11 -9.15 12.15
N ALA A 190 -27.30 -8.83 11.14
CA ALA A 190 -27.77 -8.09 9.96
C ALA A 190 -28.79 -8.87 9.15
N THR A 191 -28.62 -10.18 8.99
CA THR A 191 -29.60 -11.04 8.30
C THR A 191 -30.94 -11.20 9.07
N ALA A 192 -30.91 -11.14 10.40
CA ALA A 192 -32.14 -11.16 11.22
C ALA A 192 -32.96 -9.88 11.03
N THR A 193 -32.31 -8.73 10.84
CA THR A 193 -33.01 -7.43 10.67
C THR A 193 -33.68 -7.29 9.29
N SER A 194 -33.13 -7.89 8.24
CA SER A 194 -33.71 -7.83 6.89
C SER A 194 -35.02 -8.60 6.73
N LYS A 195 -35.30 -9.55 7.63
CA LYS A 195 -36.58 -10.30 7.66
C LYS A 195 -37.73 -9.53 8.29
N ALA A 196 -37.47 -8.43 8.97
CA ALA A 196 -38.48 -7.64 9.69
C ALA A 196 -39.10 -6.53 8.84
N THR A 197 -38.63 -6.31 7.62
CA THR A 197 -39.11 -5.24 6.71
C THR A 197 -39.74 -5.75 5.42
N GLY A 198 -40.06 -7.04 5.36
CA GLY A 198 -40.80 -7.66 4.27
C GLY A 198 -42.30 -7.76 4.53
#